data_a22de493203e26a2bbaf8d3b661c5f36
#
_entry.id   a22de493203e26a2bbaf8d3b661c5f36
#
_cell.length_a   1.000
_cell.length_b   1.000
_cell.length_c   1.000
_cell.angle_alpha   90.00
_cell.angle_beta   90.00
_cell.angle_gamma   90.00
#
_symmetry.space_group_name_H-M   'P 1'
#
loop_
_entity.id
_entity.type
_entity.pdbx_description
1 polymer ?
#
loop_
_entity_poly.entity_id
_entity_poly.type
_entity_poly.pdbx_seq_one_letter_code
_entity_poly.pdbx_strand_id
1 'polypeptide(L)'
;MLNNPALIPSLFKEGDKRMAYVGRFAPSPTGPLHFGSLITAVASYCDARAHHGQWLVRIEDTDIPRIYPGSENHILACLDAFHFEMDADIIFQKNRLDIYDAIIDQLHQKHQVYACQCTRKMLGSNHIYTGTCRNLNLSFEQKAIRVKVPDQNICFKDRLQGIHSSNLQQDLGDFVLKRRDGIMNYQLAVVVDDYLQDITHVVRGADLLDNTERQIWLGSLLGYPTLQYMHLPLAMNAQGQKLSKQNLAQAIDLNRAPELLQQAIHALHQPHVDLDTPKHMLKQAIAQWDIQQIPHTIELQGTYL
;
A
#
# COMPACT_ATOMS: atom_id res chain seq x y z
N MET A 1 28.91 -13.19 14.62
CA MET A 1 28.50 -12.81 16.00
C MET A 1 27.59 -11.59 15.87
N LEU A 2 26.30 -11.77 15.72
CA LEU A 2 25.28 -10.72 15.79
C LEU A 2 23.99 -11.36 16.32
N ASN A 3 24.03 -11.82 17.57
CA ASN A 3 22.84 -12.13 18.35
C ASN A 3 22.62 -10.95 19.32
N ASN A 4 21.86 -9.95 18.91
CA ASN A 4 21.36 -8.95 19.81
C ASN A 4 19.81 -9.05 19.84
N PRO A 5 19.23 -9.74 20.84
CA PRO A 5 17.77 -9.85 20.97
C PRO A 5 17.09 -8.56 21.43
N ALA A 6 17.84 -7.48 21.66
CA ALA A 6 17.31 -6.20 22.14
C ALA A 6 16.75 -5.26 21.04
N LEU A 7 16.81 -5.65 19.75
CA LEU A 7 16.31 -4.84 18.63
C LEU A 7 14.88 -5.19 18.18
N ILE A 8 14.24 -6.17 18.80
CA ILE A 8 12.83 -6.46 18.57
C ILE A 8 12.08 -5.98 19.81
N PRO A 9 11.49 -4.75 19.80
CA PRO A 9 10.51 -4.39 20.81
C PRO A 9 9.47 -5.51 20.77
N SER A 10 8.97 -5.96 21.92
CA SER A 10 7.98 -7.02 22.03
C SER A 10 6.91 -6.82 20.93
N LEU A 11 6.93 -7.67 19.90
CA LEU A 11 6.08 -7.56 18.70
C LEU A 11 4.59 -7.79 19.03
N PHE A 12 4.25 -7.85 20.31
CA PHE A 12 2.90 -8.09 20.79
C PHE A 12 2.54 -6.99 21.78
N LYS A 13 1.74 -6.02 21.30
CA LYS A 13 1.10 -5.03 22.19
C LYS A 13 -0.15 -5.66 22.77
N GLU A 14 -0.17 -5.93 24.08
CA GLU A 14 -1.39 -6.26 24.80
C GLU A 14 -2.24 -4.99 24.99
N GLY A 15 -3.52 -5.06 24.64
CA GLY A 15 -4.54 -4.10 25.08
C GLY A 15 -5.37 -3.49 23.95
N ASP A 16 -6.62 -3.91 23.90
CA ASP A 16 -7.71 -3.33 23.10
C ASP A 16 -8.01 -1.88 23.56
N LYS A 17 -7.25 -0.89 23.04
CA LYS A 17 -7.67 0.51 23.03
C LYS A 17 -8.47 0.71 21.75
N ARG A 18 -9.71 1.26 21.86
CA ARG A 18 -10.47 1.73 20.71
C ARG A 18 -9.52 2.47 19.78
N MET A 19 -9.24 1.86 18.63
CA MET A 19 -8.13 2.30 17.79
C MET A 19 -8.42 3.70 17.27
N ALA A 20 -7.61 4.67 17.71
CA ALA A 20 -7.56 5.96 17.05
C ALA A 20 -7.30 5.73 15.56
N TYR A 21 -7.89 6.56 14.70
CA TYR A 21 -7.63 6.47 13.27
C TYR A 21 -6.15 6.78 12.98
N VAL A 22 -5.42 5.83 12.42
CA VAL A 22 -4.07 6.04 11.89
C VAL A 22 -4.09 5.61 10.43
N GLY A 23 -4.02 6.59 9.54
CA GLY A 23 -3.94 6.39 8.09
C GLY A 23 -2.51 6.58 7.58
N ARG A 24 -2.28 6.21 6.31
CA ARG A 24 -1.00 6.48 5.67
C ARG A 24 -1.14 6.72 4.17
N PHE A 25 -0.19 7.50 3.62
CA PHE A 25 0.12 7.57 2.21
C PHE A 25 1.45 6.86 1.96
N ALA A 26 1.46 5.88 1.05
CA ALA A 26 2.60 4.97 0.88
C ALA A 26 3.03 4.88 -0.60
N PRO A 27 3.62 5.97 -1.17
CA PRO A 27 4.03 5.99 -2.56
C PRO A 27 5.33 5.22 -2.79
N SER A 28 5.40 4.48 -3.93
CA SER A 28 6.65 3.89 -4.43
C SER A 28 7.37 4.90 -5.33
N PRO A 29 8.69 5.14 -5.15
CA PRO A 29 9.45 6.16 -5.90
C PRO A 29 9.91 5.60 -7.28
N THR A 30 9.02 4.95 -8.01
CA THR A 30 9.28 4.39 -9.36
C THR A 30 9.05 5.40 -10.49
N GLY A 31 8.91 6.67 -10.17
CA GLY A 31 8.67 7.82 -11.02
C GLY A 31 8.03 8.96 -10.21
N PRO A 32 7.86 10.15 -10.77
CA PRO A 32 7.21 11.27 -10.10
C PRO A 32 5.76 10.93 -9.74
N LEU A 33 5.19 11.67 -8.78
CA LEU A 33 3.76 11.56 -8.50
C LEU A 33 2.96 12.08 -9.70
N HIS A 34 1.85 11.43 -9.98
CA HIS A 34 0.87 11.79 -10.99
C HIS A 34 -0.48 12.09 -10.35
N PHE A 35 -1.44 12.57 -11.13
CA PHE A 35 -2.74 13.01 -10.63
C PHE A 35 -3.49 11.90 -9.84
N GLY A 36 -3.43 10.64 -10.29
CA GLY A 36 -4.01 9.52 -9.54
C GLY A 36 -3.35 9.31 -8.16
N SER A 37 -2.04 9.59 -8.03
CA SER A 37 -1.36 9.58 -6.72
C SER A 37 -1.83 10.73 -5.83
N LEU A 38 -2.08 11.92 -6.43
CA LEU A 38 -2.63 13.07 -5.71
C LEU A 38 -4.03 12.77 -5.16
N ILE A 39 -4.91 12.18 -5.98
CA ILE A 39 -6.25 11.73 -5.53
C ILE A 39 -6.13 10.84 -4.29
N THR A 40 -5.19 9.89 -4.32
CA THR A 40 -4.97 8.97 -3.19
C THR A 40 -4.43 9.70 -1.96
N ALA A 41 -3.49 10.64 -2.14
CA ALA A 41 -2.97 11.45 -1.04
C ALA A 41 -4.07 12.30 -0.41
N VAL A 42 -4.86 13.02 -1.22
CA VAL A 42 -5.99 13.84 -0.77
C VAL A 42 -7.01 13.01 0.01
N ALA A 43 -7.46 11.88 -0.56
CA ALA A 43 -8.45 11.03 0.08
C ALA A 43 -7.95 10.45 1.41
N SER A 44 -6.72 9.92 1.44
CA SER A 44 -6.16 9.34 2.67
C SER A 44 -5.93 10.40 3.76
N TYR A 45 -5.51 11.60 3.36
CA TYR A 45 -5.32 12.72 4.28
C TYR A 45 -6.64 13.24 4.85
N CYS A 46 -7.60 13.57 3.97
CA CYS A 46 -8.90 14.09 4.39
C CYS A 46 -9.67 13.07 5.24
N ASP A 47 -9.65 11.78 4.89
CA ASP A 47 -10.30 10.73 5.67
C ASP A 47 -9.69 10.61 7.08
N ALA A 48 -8.36 10.65 7.20
CA ALA A 48 -7.69 10.63 8.50
C ALA A 48 -8.03 11.87 9.33
N ARG A 49 -7.96 13.06 8.74
CA ARG A 49 -8.20 14.32 9.46
C ARG A 49 -9.66 14.53 9.84
N ALA A 50 -10.61 14.12 9.00
CA ALA A 50 -12.04 14.16 9.32
C ALA A 50 -12.41 13.26 10.51
N HIS A 51 -11.64 12.19 10.74
CA HIS A 51 -11.77 11.33 11.92
C HIS A 51 -10.86 11.73 13.10
N HIS A 52 -10.28 12.94 13.07
CA HIS A 52 -9.32 13.42 14.08
C HIS A 52 -8.15 12.47 14.29
N GLY A 53 -7.76 11.76 13.24
CA GLY A 53 -6.71 10.75 13.24
C GLY A 53 -5.35 11.29 12.84
N GLN A 54 -4.37 10.40 12.92
CA GLN A 54 -3.01 10.63 12.42
C GLN A 54 -2.91 10.22 10.95
N TRP A 55 -2.01 10.91 10.24
CA TRP A 55 -1.67 10.59 8.86
C TRP A 55 -0.16 10.50 8.69
N LEU A 56 0.31 9.34 8.27
CA LEU A 56 1.71 9.01 8.15
C LEU A 56 2.13 8.90 6.67
N VAL A 57 3.42 9.04 6.42
CA VAL A 57 4.00 8.83 5.10
C VAL A 57 5.08 7.76 5.15
N ARG A 58 5.03 6.85 4.17
CA ARG A 58 6.03 5.80 3.99
C ARG A 58 6.44 5.71 2.53
N ILE A 59 7.74 5.80 2.26
CA ILE A 59 8.28 5.59 0.91
C ILE A 59 8.54 4.09 0.73
N GLU A 60 7.83 3.48 -0.25
CA GLU A 60 7.93 2.06 -0.57
C GLU A 60 9.00 1.81 -1.62
N ASP A 61 10.25 1.77 -1.17
CA ASP A 61 11.49 1.77 -1.97
C ASP A 61 12.33 0.50 -1.81
N THR A 62 11.72 -0.64 -1.51
CA THR A 62 12.41 -1.94 -1.40
C THR A 62 12.96 -2.44 -2.73
N ASP A 63 12.30 -2.14 -3.85
CA ASP A 63 12.73 -2.54 -5.20
C ASP A 63 13.70 -1.49 -5.78
N ILE A 64 14.90 -1.44 -5.21
CA ILE A 64 15.94 -0.45 -5.53
C ILE A 64 16.18 -0.29 -7.05
N PRO A 65 16.28 -1.38 -7.86
CA PRO A 65 16.47 -1.25 -9.32
C PRO A 65 15.33 -0.51 -10.05
N ARG A 66 14.15 -0.39 -9.44
CA ARG A 66 13.01 0.31 -10.03
C ARG A 66 12.83 1.74 -9.52
N ILE A 67 13.67 2.18 -8.58
CA ILE A 67 13.65 3.57 -8.11
C ILE A 67 14.08 4.48 -9.27
N TYR A 68 13.23 5.45 -9.59
CA TYR A 68 13.58 6.45 -10.59
C TYR A 68 14.32 7.62 -9.93
N PRO A 69 15.48 8.04 -10.44
CA PRO A 69 16.26 9.12 -9.86
C PRO A 69 15.44 10.40 -9.69
N GLY A 70 15.52 11.02 -8.51
CA GLY A 70 14.79 12.25 -8.18
C GLY A 70 13.33 12.05 -7.76
N SER A 71 12.75 10.83 -7.86
CA SER A 71 11.35 10.61 -7.48
C SER A 71 11.08 10.83 -6.00
N GLU A 72 12.00 10.44 -5.12
CA GLU A 72 11.86 10.69 -3.68
C GLU A 72 11.73 12.19 -3.41
N ASN A 73 12.65 13.00 -3.95
CA ASN A 73 12.61 14.46 -3.80
C ASN A 73 11.33 15.06 -4.38
N HIS A 74 10.86 14.57 -5.52
CA HIS A 74 9.60 15.03 -6.11
C HIS A 74 8.41 14.69 -5.24
N ILE A 75 8.36 13.48 -4.64
CA ILE A 75 7.30 13.09 -3.70
C ILE A 75 7.28 14.07 -2.51
N LEU A 76 8.44 14.34 -1.90
CA LEU A 76 8.55 15.24 -0.77
C LEU A 76 8.13 16.66 -1.13
N ALA A 77 8.59 17.18 -2.29
CA ALA A 77 8.19 18.47 -2.79
C ALA A 77 6.68 18.57 -3.06
N CYS A 78 6.05 17.50 -3.54
CA CYS A 78 4.59 17.44 -3.68
C CYS A 78 3.90 17.54 -2.31
N LEU A 79 4.34 16.77 -1.31
CA LEU A 79 3.73 16.81 0.02
C LEU A 79 3.78 18.21 0.62
N ASP A 80 4.90 18.91 0.45
CA ASP A 80 5.09 20.29 0.88
C ASP A 80 4.20 21.27 0.10
N ALA A 81 4.24 21.23 -1.24
CA ALA A 81 3.47 22.12 -2.11
C ALA A 81 1.95 22.01 -1.89
N PHE A 82 1.44 20.81 -1.61
CA PHE A 82 0.03 20.60 -1.28
C PHE A 82 -0.27 20.76 0.21
N HIS A 83 0.72 21.12 1.02
CA HIS A 83 0.59 21.36 2.45
C HIS A 83 0.02 20.17 3.24
N PHE A 84 0.46 18.95 2.90
CA PHE A 84 0.12 17.74 3.67
C PHE A 84 0.99 17.67 4.94
N GLU A 85 0.39 17.87 6.10
CA GLU A 85 1.07 17.81 7.39
C GLU A 85 1.12 16.35 7.88
N MET A 86 2.33 15.86 8.15
CA MET A 86 2.57 14.49 8.65
C MET A 86 2.70 14.48 10.16
N ASP A 87 2.22 13.40 10.80
CA ASP A 87 2.24 13.27 12.27
C ASP A 87 3.46 12.51 12.81
N ALA A 88 4.34 12.02 11.94
CA ALA A 88 5.59 11.38 12.31
C ALA A 88 6.62 11.51 11.18
N ASP A 89 7.87 11.13 11.47
CA ASP A 89 8.93 11.06 10.48
C ASP A 89 8.61 10.09 9.34
N ILE A 90 9.05 10.43 8.13
CA ILE A 90 8.86 9.61 6.95
C ILE A 90 9.70 8.33 7.07
N ILE A 91 9.06 7.19 6.90
CA ILE A 91 9.74 5.90 6.85
C ILE A 91 10.13 5.58 5.40
N PHE A 92 11.38 5.11 5.22
CA PHE A 92 11.90 4.56 3.96
C PHE A 92 12.09 3.06 4.15
N GLN A 93 11.42 2.24 3.33
CA GLN A 93 11.44 0.78 3.48
C GLN A 93 12.82 0.18 3.22
N LYS A 94 13.64 0.78 2.35
CA LYS A 94 15.03 0.35 2.10
C LYS A 94 15.90 0.31 3.37
N ASN A 95 15.56 1.10 4.39
CA ASN A 95 16.29 1.14 5.67
C ASN A 95 15.78 0.10 6.69
N ARG A 96 14.85 -0.78 6.30
CA ARG A 96 14.14 -1.70 7.20
C ARG A 96 14.28 -3.17 6.78
N LEU A 97 15.20 -3.48 5.88
CA LEU A 97 15.38 -4.82 5.30
C LEU A 97 15.65 -5.87 6.38
N ASP A 98 16.43 -5.52 7.42
CA ASP A 98 16.73 -6.43 8.53
C ASP A 98 15.47 -6.84 9.31
N ILE A 99 14.48 -5.95 9.44
CA ILE A 99 13.20 -6.25 10.08
C ILE A 99 12.44 -7.30 9.25
N TYR A 100 12.39 -7.12 7.92
CA TYR A 100 11.69 -8.06 7.05
C TYR A 100 12.37 -9.42 7.01
N ASP A 101 13.72 -9.45 7.02
CA ASP A 101 14.48 -10.71 7.11
C ASP A 101 14.20 -11.42 8.44
N ALA A 102 14.16 -10.71 9.57
CA ALA A 102 13.81 -11.30 10.87
C ALA A 102 12.38 -11.90 10.88
N ILE A 103 11.42 -11.27 10.19
CA ILE A 103 10.06 -11.82 10.04
C ILE A 103 10.08 -13.09 9.18
N ILE A 104 10.87 -13.12 8.10
CA ILE A 104 11.02 -14.33 7.28
C ILE A 104 11.62 -15.47 8.11
N ASP A 105 12.64 -15.19 8.95
CA ASP A 105 13.24 -16.18 9.84
C ASP A 105 12.24 -16.73 10.86
N GLN A 106 11.41 -15.87 11.44
CA GLN A 106 10.32 -16.28 12.32
C GLN A 106 9.31 -17.20 11.60
N LEU A 107 8.93 -16.86 10.38
CA LEU A 107 8.02 -17.68 9.56
C LEU A 107 8.69 -19.01 9.16
N HIS A 108 10.01 -19.01 8.94
CA HIS A 108 10.78 -20.22 8.66
C HIS A 108 10.80 -21.16 9.86
N GLN A 109 11.07 -20.65 11.05
CA GLN A 109 11.03 -21.46 12.30
C GLN A 109 9.64 -22.09 12.54
N LYS A 110 8.58 -21.43 12.10
CA LYS A 110 7.21 -21.94 12.15
C LYS A 110 6.83 -22.82 10.95
N HIS A 111 7.77 -23.15 10.06
CA HIS A 111 7.54 -23.91 8.82
C HIS A 111 6.48 -23.32 7.87
N GLN A 112 6.25 -22.00 7.92
CA GLN A 112 5.27 -21.30 7.11
C GLN A 112 5.82 -20.84 5.75
N VAL A 113 7.12 -20.83 5.58
CA VAL A 113 7.79 -20.45 4.32
C VAL A 113 8.65 -21.56 3.78
N TYR A 114 8.99 -21.48 2.50
CA TYR A 114 9.88 -22.42 1.82
C TYR A 114 10.59 -21.76 0.63
N ALA A 115 11.70 -22.35 0.20
CA ALA A 115 12.46 -21.90 -0.95
C ALA A 115 11.81 -22.39 -2.27
N CYS A 116 11.74 -21.52 -3.26
CA CYS A 116 11.17 -21.80 -4.57
C CYS A 116 12.18 -21.49 -5.68
N GLN A 117 12.43 -22.48 -6.53
CA GLN A 117 13.33 -22.35 -7.69
C GLN A 117 12.59 -22.05 -9.02
N CYS A 118 11.25 -22.04 -9.02
CA CYS A 118 10.47 -21.83 -10.23
C CYS A 118 10.75 -20.45 -10.82
N THR A 119 10.96 -20.41 -12.13
CA THR A 119 11.07 -19.17 -12.91
C THR A 119 9.70 -18.76 -13.44
N ARG A 120 9.55 -17.50 -13.87
CA ARG A 120 8.32 -17.02 -14.53
C ARG A 120 7.96 -17.88 -15.75
N LYS A 121 8.97 -18.33 -16.53
CA LYS A 121 8.77 -19.20 -17.69
C LYS A 121 8.18 -20.56 -17.30
N MET A 122 8.59 -21.15 -16.17
CA MET A 122 8.05 -22.41 -15.68
C MET A 122 6.61 -22.29 -15.17
N LEU A 123 6.22 -21.11 -14.70
CA LEU A 123 4.86 -20.84 -14.23
C LEU A 123 3.87 -20.59 -15.39
N GLY A 124 4.38 -20.26 -16.58
CA GLY A 124 3.57 -19.96 -17.74
C GLY A 124 2.66 -18.74 -17.54
N SER A 125 1.49 -18.76 -18.15
CA SER A 125 0.45 -17.72 -18.00
C SER A 125 -0.40 -17.88 -16.74
N ASN A 126 -0.22 -18.98 -16.00
CA ASN A 126 -0.96 -19.20 -14.78
C ASN A 126 -0.35 -18.36 -13.64
N HIS A 127 -1.09 -17.39 -13.13
CA HIS A 127 -0.66 -16.51 -12.04
C HIS A 127 -0.78 -17.17 -10.66
N ILE A 128 -1.47 -18.32 -10.57
CA ILE A 128 -1.71 -19.06 -9.32
C ILE A 128 -0.60 -20.09 -9.14
N TYR A 129 0.18 -19.94 -8.08
CA TYR A 129 1.24 -20.89 -7.78
C TYR A 129 0.74 -22.04 -6.89
N THR A 130 0.77 -23.25 -7.43
CA THR A 130 0.18 -24.45 -6.82
C THR A 130 1.07 -25.15 -5.78
N GLY A 131 2.19 -24.57 -5.38
CA GLY A 131 3.04 -25.13 -4.30
C GLY A 131 4.05 -26.19 -4.76
N THR A 132 4.42 -26.26 -6.04
CA THR A 132 5.34 -27.25 -6.63
C THR A 132 6.64 -27.46 -5.78
N CYS A 133 7.18 -26.39 -5.17
CA CYS A 133 8.40 -26.48 -4.38
C CYS A 133 8.16 -26.68 -2.86
N ARG A 134 6.91 -26.74 -2.38
CA ARG A 134 6.59 -26.77 -0.94
C ARG A 134 7.33 -27.87 -0.16
N ASN A 135 7.49 -29.04 -0.77
CA ASN A 135 7.99 -30.24 -0.10
C ASN A 135 9.40 -30.64 -0.57
N LEU A 136 10.08 -29.79 -1.36
CA LEU A 136 11.40 -30.12 -1.90
C LEU A 136 12.56 -29.84 -0.92
N ASN A 137 12.30 -29.24 0.23
CA ASN A 137 13.27 -28.89 1.25
C ASN A 137 14.52 -28.19 0.69
N LEU A 138 14.32 -27.27 -0.26
CA LEU A 138 15.40 -26.54 -0.91
C LEU A 138 16.06 -25.55 0.07
N SER A 139 17.38 -25.36 -0.04
CA SER A 139 18.07 -24.26 0.63
C SER A 139 17.52 -22.90 0.17
N PHE A 140 17.50 -21.91 1.05
CA PHE A 140 17.04 -20.54 0.73
C PHE A 140 18.04 -19.75 -0.11
N GLU A 141 19.29 -20.24 -0.18
CA GLU A 141 20.34 -19.57 -0.92
C GLU A 141 19.99 -19.42 -2.40
N GLN A 142 20.02 -18.17 -2.90
CA GLN A 142 19.71 -17.79 -4.28
C GLN A 142 18.36 -18.31 -4.80
N LYS A 143 17.36 -18.40 -3.94
CA LYS A 143 15.99 -18.79 -4.30
C LYS A 143 14.95 -17.76 -3.81
N ALA A 144 13.81 -17.77 -4.45
CA ALA A 144 12.69 -16.99 -3.95
C ALA A 144 12.12 -17.65 -2.69
N ILE A 145 11.68 -16.86 -1.73
CA ILE A 145 11.02 -17.36 -0.51
C ILE A 145 9.53 -17.12 -0.68
N ARG A 146 8.76 -18.19 -0.59
CA ARG A 146 7.29 -18.15 -0.65
C ARG A 146 6.69 -18.52 0.68
N VAL A 147 5.56 -17.87 0.99
CA VAL A 147 4.70 -18.27 2.11
C VAL A 147 3.67 -19.28 1.63
N LYS A 148 3.39 -20.28 2.48
CA LYS A 148 2.35 -21.30 2.24
C LYS A 148 1.00 -20.70 2.57
N VAL A 149 0.03 -20.82 1.67
CA VAL A 149 -1.35 -20.45 1.95
C VAL A 149 -2.21 -21.70 2.17
N PRO A 150 -3.19 -21.65 3.10
CA PRO A 150 -4.14 -22.74 3.30
C PRO A 150 -5.24 -22.73 2.24
N ASP A 151 -5.96 -23.84 2.10
CA ASP A 151 -7.24 -23.88 1.37
C ASP A 151 -8.33 -23.27 2.27
N GLN A 152 -8.43 -21.96 2.23
CA GLN A 152 -9.32 -21.19 3.09
C GLN A 152 -9.82 -19.94 2.37
N ASN A 153 -11.08 -19.61 2.56
CA ASN A 153 -11.65 -18.35 2.11
C ASN A 153 -11.28 -17.22 3.07
N ILE A 154 -10.85 -16.10 2.49
CA ILE A 154 -10.73 -14.82 3.18
C ILE A 154 -11.84 -13.91 2.66
N CYS A 155 -12.54 -13.28 3.59
CA CYS A 155 -13.59 -12.32 3.28
C CYS A 155 -13.31 -11.02 4.04
N PHE A 156 -13.47 -9.90 3.37
CA PHE A 156 -13.41 -8.58 4.00
C PHE A 156 -14.45 -7.64 3.39
N LYS A 157 -14.79 -6.59 4.13
CA LYS A 157 -15.66 -5.52 3.66
C LYS A 157 -14.81 -4.28 3.41
N ASP A 158 -14.73 -3.87 2.15
CA ASP A 158 -14.16 -2.59 1.77
C ASP A 158 -15.17 -1.47 2.01
N ARG A 159 -14.70 -0.29 2.42
CA ARG A 159 -15.55 0.85 2.75
C ARG A 159 -16.23 1.48 1.51
N LEU A 160 -15.67 1.25 0.30
CA LEU A 160 -16.24 1.73 -0.98
C LEU A 160 -16.66 0.59 -1.89
N GLN A 161 -15.81 -0.44 -2.04
CA GLN A 161 -16.00 -1.49 -3.05
C GLN A 161 -16.87 -2.66 -2.54
N GLY A 162 -17.35 -2.59 -1.28
CA GLY A 162 -18.26 -3.61 -0.74
C GLY A 162 -17.55 -4.87 -0.23
N ILE A 163 -18.20 -6.02 -0.36
CA ILE A 163 -17.72 -7.31 0.17
C ILE A 163 -16.88 -8.01 -0.90
N HIS A 164 -15.67 -8.42 -0.53
CA HIS A 164 -14.76 -9.22 -1.34
C HIS A 164 -14.45 -10.53 -0.64
N SER A 165 -14.33 -11.61 -1.42
CA SER A 165 -13.98 -12.93 -0.92
C SER A 165 -13.22 -13.69 -1.97
N SER A 166 -12.14 -14.34 -1.59
CA SER A 166 -11.37 -15.25 -2.44
C SER A 166 -10.85 -16.44 -1.65
N ASN A 167 -10.64 -17.57 -2.32
CA ASN A 167 -9.94 -18.70 -1.75
C ASN A 167 -8.43 -18.52 -1.90
N LEU A 168 -7.71 -18.51 -0.78
CA LEU A 168 -6.26 -18.24 -0.78
C LEU A 168 -5.48 -19.21 -1.67
N GLN A 169 -5.80 -20.51 -1.64
CA GLN A 169 -5.06 -21.50 -2.40
C GLN A 169 -5.49 -21.56 -3.86
N GLN A 170 -6.79 -21.48 -4.12
CA GLN A 170 -7.37 -21.72 -5.45
C GLN A 170 -7.27 -20.46 -6.33
N ASP A 171 -7.48 -19.28 -5.75
CA ASP A 171 -7.53 -18.02 -6.49
C ASP A 171 -6.20 -17.25 -6.45
N LEU A 172 -5.42 -17.39 -5.37
CA LEU A 172 -4.22 -16.59 -5.13
C LEU A 172 -2.91 -17.39 -5.15
N GLY A 173 -2.91 -18.61 -4.61
CA GLY A 173 -1.73 -19.47 -4.51
C GLY A 173 -0.64 -18.94 -3.56
N ASP A 174 0.41 -19.74 -3.34
CA ASP A 174 1.55 -19.32 -2.53
C ASP A 174 2.27 -18.14 -3.17
N PHE A 175 2.49 -17.08 -2.41
CA PHE A 175 3.09 -15.88 -2.95
C PHE A 175 4.49 -15.60 -2.39
N VAL A 176 5.26 -14.82 -3.15
CA VAL A 176 6.64 -14.50 -2.82
C VAL A 176 6.71 -13.44 -1.74
N LEU A 177 7.51 -13.67 -0.70
CA LEU A 177 7.88 -12.69 0.32
C LEU A 177 9.25 -12.06 0.05
N LYS A 178 10.20 -12.84 -0.49
CA LYS A 178 11.52 -12.36 -0.91
C LYS A 178 11.85 -12.95 -2.27
N ARG A 179 12.30 -12.11 -3.18
CA ARG A 179 12.67 -12.52 -4.54
C ARG A 179 14.03 -13.22 -4.52
N ARG A 180 14.35 -13.95 -5.61
CA ARG A 180 15.64 -14.62 -5.79
C ARG A 180 16.83 -13.65 -5.75
N ASP A 181 16.64 -12.43 -6.25
CA ASP A 181 17.63 -11.36 -6.26
C ASP A 181 17.77 -10.62 -4.92
N GLY A 182 17.12 -11.12 -3.87
CA GLY A 182 17.18 -10.57 -2.52
C GLY A 182 16.18 -9.44 -2.24
N ILE A 183 15.44 -8.97 -3.23
CA ILE A 183 14.48 -7.87 -3.07
C ILE A 183 13.27 -8.35 -2.25
N MET A 184 12.93 -7.58 -1.21
CA MET A 184 11.73 -7.81 -0.42
C MET A 184 10.48 -7.53 -1.25
N ASN A 185 9.51 -8.45 -1.17
CA ASN A 185 8.26 -8.26 -1.88
C ASN A 185 7.35 -7.27 -1.14
N TYR A 186 6.61 -6.49 -1.91
CA TYR A 186 5.62 -5.54 -1.43
C TYR A 186 4.68 -6.12 -0.36
N GLN A 187 4.20 -7.36 -0.56
CA GLN A 187 3.24 -7.99 0.36
C GLN A 187 3.79 -8.11 1.79
N LEU A 188 5.06 -8.45 1.94
CA LEU A 188 5.68 -8.55 3.27
C LEU A 188 5.92 -7.16 3.86
N ALA A 189 6.57 -6.28 3.10
CA ALA A 189 6.99 -4.98 3.60
C ALA A 189 5.80 -4.13 4.05
N VAL A 190 4.71 -4.07 3.26
CA VAL A 190 3.53 -3.29 3.61
C VAL A 190 2.83 -3.81 4.85
N VAL A 191 2.67 -5.14 4.99
CA VAL A 191 1.98 -5.74 6.14
C VAL A 191 2.76 -5.53 7.44
N VAL A 192 4.09 -5.69 7.39
CA VAL A 192 4.96 -5.49 8.55
C VAL A 192 4.97 -4.02 8.97
N ASP A 193 5.10 -3.11 8.01
CA ASP A 193 5.19 -1.68 8.33
C ASP A 193 3.83 -1.09 8.73
N ASP A 194 2.74 -1.52 8.14
CA ASP A 194 1.40 -1.10 8.58
C ASP A 194 1.19 -1.50 10.06
N TYR A 195 1.65 -2.68 10.49
CA TYR A 195 1.61 -3.07 11.89
C TYR A 195 2.55 -2.23 12.78
N LEU A 196 3.81 -2.05 12.38
CA LEU A 196 4.81 -1.35 13.20
C LEU A 196 4.54 0.17 13.32
N GLN A 197 3.80 0.74 12.37
CA GLN A 197 3.33 2.13 12.39
C GLN A 197 1.94 2.27 13.04
N ASP A 198 1.38 1.22 13.63
CA ASP A 198 0.04 1.20 14.22
C ASP A 198 -1.06 1.65 13.24
N ILE A 199 -0.90 1.39 11.93
CA ILE A 199 -1.91 1.73 10.93
C ILE A 199 -3.21 0.97 11.23
N THR A 200 -4.31 1.68 11.13
CA THR A 200 -5.65 1.12 11.32
C THR A 200 -6.50 1.20 10.06
N HIS A 201 -6.23 2.19 9.20
CA HIS A 201 -7.00 2.46 8.00
C HIS A 201 -6.08 2.58 6.78
N VAL A 202 -6.39 1.83 5.75
CA VAL A 202 -5.67 1.77 4.48
C VAL A 202 -6.54 2.36 3.39
N VAL A 203 -6.19 3.57 2.92
CA VAL A 203 -6.80 4.21 1.76
C VAL A 203 -5.82 4.12 0.60
N ARG A 204 -6.24 3.54 -0.53
CA ARG A 204 -5.36 3.33 -1.70
C ARG A 204 -6.16 3.11 -2.98
N GLY A 205 -5.51 3.06 -4.13
CA GLY A 205 -6.16 2.81 -5.42
C GLY A 205 -6.72 1.38 -5.54
N ALA A 206 -7.82 1.22 -6.28
CA ALA A 206 -8.48 -0.07 -6.50
C ALA A 206 -7.63 -1.09 -7.29
N ASP A 207 -6.54 -0.67 -7.92
CA ASP A 207 -5.57 -1.58 -8.53
C ASP A 207 -4.84 -2.48 -7.54
N LEU A 208 -4.94 -2.17 -6.24
CA LEU A 208 -4.40 -2.98 -5.16
C LEU A 208 -5.48 -3.82 -4.43
N LEU A 209 -6.72 -3.80 -4.92
CA LEU A 209 -7.82 -4.52 -4.29
C LEU A 209 -7.52 -6.03 -4.19
N ASP A 210 -7.06 -6.65 -5.27
CA ASP A 210 -6.72 -8.09 -5.34
C ASP A 210 -5.49 -8.49 -4.50
N ASN A 211 -4.82 -7.53 -3.87
CA ASN A 211 -3.73 -7.81 -2.94
C ASN A 211 -4.20 -7.93 -1.49
N THR A 212 -5.42 -7.46 -1.21
CA THR A 212 -5.90 -7.24 0.16
C THR A 212 -6.06 -8.54 0.92
N GLU A 213 -6.61 -9.57 0.31
CA GLU A 213 -6.79 -10.89 0.95
C GLU A 213 -5.45 -11.52 1.35
N ARG A 214 -4.42 -11.39 0.48
CA ARG A 214 -3.04 -11.85 0.80
C ARG A 214 -2.48 -11.11 2.02
N GLN A 215 -2.72 -9.80 2.10
CA GLN A 215 -2.23 -8.96 3.20
C GLN A 215 -2.97 -9.24 4.50
N ILE A 216 -4.30 -9.39 4.45
CA ILE A 216 -5.11 -9.77 5.61
C ILE A 216 -4.65 -11.13 6.16
N TRP A 217 -4.49 -12.11 5.28
CA TRP A 217 -4.05 -13.43 5.69
C TRP A 217 -2.61 -13.41 6.25
N LEU A 218 -1.68 -12.72 5.59
CA LEU A 218 -0.30 -12.61 6.09
C LEU A 218 -0.25 -11.90 7.45
N GLY A 219 -1.03 -10.84 7.63
CA GLY A 219 -1.18 -10.17 8.92
C GLY A 219 -1.73 -11.11 9.99
N SER A 220 -2.78 -11.86 9.70
CA SER A 220 -3.34 -12.88 10.60
C SER A 220 -2.32 -13.98 10.96
N LEU A 221 -1.54 -14.45 9.99
CA LEU A 221 -0.47 -15.43 10.21
C LEU A 221 0.61 -14.89 11.16
N LEU A 222 0.88 -13.58 11.12
CA LEU A 222 1.82 -12.89 11.99
C LEU A 222 1.21 -12.47 13.34
N GLY A 223 -0.10 -12.63 13.53
CA GLY A 223 -0.82 -12.22 14.73
C GLY A 223 -1.12 -10.71 14.77
N TYR A 224 -1.16 -10.04 13.62
CA TYR A 224 -1.45 -8.62 13.52
C TYR A 224 -2.96 -8.36 13.43
N PRO A 225 -3.46 -7.22 13.92
CA PRO A 225 -4.87 -6.87 13.84
C PRO A 225 -5.32 -6.66 12.38
N THR A 226 -6.59 -6.91 12.12
CA THR A 226 -7.20 -6.63 10.81
C THR A 226 -7.41 -5.12 10.65
N LEU A 227 -7.02 -4.59 9.49
CA LEU A 227 -7.15 -3.19 9.14
C LEU A 227 -8.50 -2.92 8.44
N GLN A 228 -8.90 -1.64 8.44
CA GLN A 228 -10.00 -1.15 7.62
C GLN A 228 -9.46 -0.72 6.24
N TYR A 229 -10.14 -1.13 5.17
CA TYR A 229 -9.70 -0.84 3.80
C TYR A 229 -10.70 0.05 3.07
N MET A 230 -10.18 0.96 2.26
CA MET A 230 -10.92 1.80 1.33
C MET A 230 -10.16 1.88 0.01
N HIS A 231 -10.69 1.25 -1.04
CA HIS A 231 -10.10 1.24 -2.36
C HIS A 231 -10.78 2.27 -3.26
N LEU A 232 -10.02 3.31 -3.58
CA LEU A 232 -10.48 4.44 -4.39
C LEU A 232 -10.55 4.05 -5.86
N PRO A 233 -11.54 4.55 -6.60
CA PRO A 233 -11.57 4.37 -8.03
C PRO A 233 -10.34 4.97 -8.71
N LEU A 234 -9.90 4.33 -9.80
CA LEU A 234 -8.73 4.72 -10.57
C LEU A 234 -9.06 5.83 -11.55
N ALA A 235 -8.30 6.92 -11.55
CA ALA A 235 -8.43 7.96 -12.55
C ALA A 235 -7.98 7.42 -13.91
N MET A 236 -8.86 7.55 -14.91
CA MET A 236 -8.63 7.12 -16.29
C MET A 236 -8.39 8.34 -17.18
N ASN A 237 -7.58 8.19 -18.22
CA ASN A 237 -7.45 9.22 -19.27
C ASN A 237 -8.63 9.14 -20.26
N ALA A 238 -8.69 10.09 -21.21
CA ALA A 238 -9.72 10.13 -22.23
C ALA A 238 -9.76 8.87 -23.15
N GLN A 239 -8.71 8.08 -23.17
CA GLN A 239 -8.59 6.82 -23.92
C GLN A 239 -8.98 5.60 -23.07
N GLY A 240 -9.49 5.79 -21.86
CA GLY A 240 -9.84 4.69 -20.94
C GLY A 240 -8.64 3.94 -20.38
N GLN A 241 -7.46 4.56 -20.33
CA GLN A 241 -6.27 3.97 -19.72
C GLN A 241 -6.05 4.60 -18.34
N LYS A 242 -5.68 3.76 -17.36
CA LYS A 242 -5.32 4.23 -16.03
C LYS A 242 -4.22 5.29 -16.09
N LEU A 243 -4.42 6.41 -15.37
CA LEU A 243 -3.34 7.37 -15.14
C LEU A 243 -2.28 6.74 -14.22
N SER A 244 -1.21 6.26 -14.84
CA SER A 244 -0.12 5.57 -14.15
C SER A 244 1.22 5.98 -14.74
N LYS A 245 2.28 5.75 -13.97
CA LYS A 245 3.67 5.97 -14.42
C LYS A 245 4.02 5.18 -15.69
N GLN A 246 3.41 4.02 -15.90
CA GLN A 246 3.64 3.17 -17.07
C GLN A 246 2.99 3.74 -18.34
N ASN A 247 1.93 4.53 -18.20
CA ASN A 247 1.19 5.13 -19.31
C ASN A 247 1.57 6.61 -19.51
N LEU A 248 2.81 7.00 -19.15
CA LEU A 248 3.34 8.35 -19.33
C LEU A 248 2.47 9.46 -18.69
N ALA A 249 1.79 9.16 -17.59
CA ALA A 249 1.05 10.18 -16.86
C ALA A 249 1.99 11.32 -16.49
N GLN A 250 1.57 12.55 -16.78
CA GLN A 250 2.38 13.74 -16.49
C GLN A 250 2.68 13.83 -14.99
N ALA A 251 3.92 14.25 -14.68
CA ALA A 251 4.28 14.62 -13.33
C ALA A 251 3.40 15.79 -12.85
N ILE A 252 3.11 15.83 -11.56
CA ILE A 252 2.40 16.94 -10.93
C ILE A 252 3.22 18.24 -11.13
N ASP A 253 2.58 19.27 -11.69
CA ASP A 253 3.13 20.61 -11.73
C ASP A 253 2.87 21.32 -10.39
N LEU A 254 3.92 21.52 -9.61
CA LEU A 254 3.84 22.13 -8.28
C LEU A 254 3.38 23.60 -8.32
N ASN A 255 3.58 24.30 -9.44
CA ASN A 255 3.10 25.68 -9.60
C ASN A 255 1.58 25.77 -9.73
N ARG A 256 0.92 24.64 -9.98
CA ARG A 256 -0.53 24.51 -10.11
C ARG A 256 -1.15 23.74 -8.92
N ALA A 257 -0.48 23.75 -7.78
CA ALA A 257 -0.94 22.97 -6.62
C ALA A 257 -2.38 23.29 -6.20
N PRO A 258 -2.83 24.56 -6.13
CA PRO A 258 -4.23 24.87 -5.77
C PRO A 258 -5.24 24.28 -6.78
N GLU A 259 -5.01 24.48 -8.09
CA GLU A 259 -5.92 24.00 -9.14
C GLU A 259 -5.97 22.47 -9.18
N LEU A 260 -4.82 21.81 -9.05
CA LEU A 260 -4.74 20.36 -9.02
C LEU A 260 -5.38 19.77 -7.77
N LEU A 261 -5.27 20.45 -6.62
CA LEU A 261 -5.95 20.06 -5.39
C LEU A 261 -7.48 20.15 -5.55
N GLN A 262 -7.97 21.27 -6.11
CA GLN A 262 -9.40 21.44 -6.40
C GLN A 262 -9.92 20.35 -7.34
N GLN A 263 -9.17 20.06 -8.39
CA GLN A 263 -9.50 18.97 -9.33
C GLN A 263 -9.52 17.60 -8.65
N ALA A 264 -8.57 17.31 -7.75
CA ALA A 264 -8.54 16.03 -7.03
C ALA A 264 -9.72 15.87 -6.07
N ILE A 265 -10.10 16.95 -5.37
CA ILE A 265 -11.29 17.00 -4.51
C ILE A 265 -12.56 16.79 -5.35
N HIS A 266 -12.66 17.45 -6.49
CA HIS A 266 -13.78 17.29 -7.42
C HIS A 266 -13.84 15.87 -8.02
N ALA A 267 -12.71 15.28 -8.37
CA ALA A 267 -12.64 13.89 -8.89
C ALA A 267 -13.14 12.87 -7.86
N LEU A 268 -13.02 13.16 -6.58
CA LEU A 268 -13.57 12.36 -5.47
C LEU A 268 -15.05 12.69 -5.19
N HIS A 269 -15.71 13.49 -6.04
CA HIS A 269 -17.07 13.98 -5.88
C HIS A 269 -17.34 14.68 -4.53
N GLN A 270 -16.29 15.22 -3.92
CA GLN A 270 -16.47 15.97 -2.68
C GLN A 270 -17.08 17.35 -2.95
N PRO A 271 -17.70 17.98 -1.95
CA PRO A 271 -18.22 19.33 -2.08
C PRO A 271 -17.17 20.31 -2.60
N HIS A 272 -17.63 21.31 -3.34
CA HIS A 272 -16.74 22.32 -3.92
C HIS A 272 -15.93 23.03 -2.84
N VAL A 273 -14.65 23.27 -3.12
CA VAL A 273 -13.79 24.15 -2.34
C VAL A 273 -13.36 25.33 -3.19
N ASP A 274 -13.35 26.52 -2.61
CA ASP A 274 -12.90 27.73 -3.29
C ASP A 274 -11.39 27.65 -3.56
N LEU A 275 -10.96 28.23 -4.68
CA LEU A 275 -9.55 28.32 -5.04
C LEU A 275 -8.82 29.27 -4.07
N ASP A 276 -7.91 28.73 -3.28
CA ASP A 276 -7.14 29.43 -2.25
C ASP A 276 -5.78 28.71 -2.07
N THR A 277 -5.06 29.02 -1.03
CA THR A 277 -3.88 28.25 -0.65
C THR A 277 -4.22 26.79 -0.37
N PRO A 278 -3.37 25.82 -0.72
CA PRO A 278 -3.64 24.41 -0.45
C PRO A 278 -4.03 24.11 1.00
N LYS A 279 -3.42 24.83 1.96
CA LYS A 279 -3.76 24.72 3.39
C LYS A 279 -5.23 25.05 3.68
N HIS A 280 -5.73 26.16 3.16
CA HIS A 280 -7.13 26.55 3.37
C HIS A 280 -8.09 25.63 2.64
N MET A 281 -7.75 25.21 1.42
CA MET A 281 -8.53 24.26 0.64
C MET A 281 -8.65 22.90 1.35
N LEU A 282 -7.54 22.35 1.88
CA LEU A 282 -7.57 21.12 2.67
C LEU A 282 -8.44 21.27 3.92
N LYS A 283 -8.36 22.41 4.61
CA LYS A 283 -9.22 22.66 5.78
C LYS A 283 -10.71 22.63 5.42
N GLN A 284 -11.10 23.21 4.28
CA GLN A 284 -12.47 23.18 3.77
C GLN A 284 -12.86 21.74 3.41
N ALA A 285 -12.02 21.03 2.66
CA ALA A 285 -12.27 19.65 2.25
C ALA A 285 -12.43 18.70 3.44
N ILE A 286 -11.60 18.83 4.47
CA ILE A 286 -11.69 18.02 5.70
C ILE A 286 -13.01 18.27 6.43
N ALA A 287 -13.43 19.55 6.57
CA ALA A 287 -14.63 19.90 7.29
C ALA A 287 -15.92 19.35 6.67
N GLN A 288 -15.91 19.08 5.37
CA GLN A 288 -17.05 18.58 4.61
C GLN A 288 -16.82 17.19 3.98
N TRP A 289 -15.75 16.49 4.44
CA TRP A 289 -15.38 15.18 3.91
C TRP A 289 -16.47 14.13 4.13
N ASP A 290 -16.92 13.52 3.04
CA ASP A 290 -17.92 12.45 3.08
C ASP A 290 -17.58 11.33 2.10
N ILE A 291 -17.21 10.17 2.63
CA ILE A 291 -16.86 8.99 1.81
C ILE A 291 -18.06 8.49 0.97
N GLN A 292 -19.30 8.81 1.36
CA GLN A 292 -20.50 8.40 0.62
C GLN A 292 -20.64 9.13 -0.72
N GLN A 293 -19.95 10.24 -0.90
CA GLN A 293 -19.91 10.98 -2.16
C GLN A 293 -18.95 10.34 -3.17
N ILE A 294 -17.95 9.58 -2.70
CA ILE A 294 -16.97 8.95 -3.59
C ILE A 294 -17.68 7.87 -4.43
N PRO A 295 -17.50 7.87 -5.77
CA PRO A 295 -18.17 6.89 -6.63
C PRO A 295 -17.79 5.45 -6.26
N HIS A 296 -18.79 4.59 -6.11
CA HIS A 296 -18.63 3.16 -5.85
C HIS A 296 -18.33 2.41 -7.16
N THR A 297 -17.25 2.78 -7.82
CA THR A 297 -16.77 2.18 -9.09
C THR A 297 -15.29 1.89 -8.99
N ILE A 298 -14.78 1.04 -9.88
CA ILE A 298 -13.34 0.76 -9.98
C ILE A 298 -12.63 1.88 -10.75
N GLU A 299 -13.33 2.60 -11.63
CA GLU A 299 -12.75 3.58 -12.55
C GLU A 299 -13.53 4.89 -12.51
N LEU A 300 -12.80 6.01 -12.50
CA LEU A 300 -13.32 7.36 -12.70
C LEU A 300 -13.04 7.77 -14.14
N GLN A 301 -14.09 7.97 -14.92
CA GLN A 301 -13.98 8.53 -16.26
C GLN A 301 -13.90 10.06 -16.16
N GLY A 302 -12.88 10.67 -16.81
CA GLY A 302 -12.76 12.12 -16.84
C GLY A 302 -11.54 12.59 -17.62
N THR A 303 -11.58 13.83 -18.10
CA THR A 303 -10.41 14.55 -18.61
C THR A 303 -9.69 15.19 -17.41
N TYR A 304 -8.79 14.44 -16.79
CA TYR A 304 -7.91 14.95 -15.75
C TYR A 304 -6.60 15.41 -16.39
N LEU A 305 -6.31 16.73 -16.34
CA LEU A 305 -5.19 17.51 -16.91
C LEU A 305 -5.48 18.14 -18.26
#